data_045282e494dab4b65b7c99e882b83605
#
_entry.id   045282e494dab4b65b7c99e882b83605
#
_cell.length_a   1.000
_cell.length_b   1.000
_cell.length_c   1.000
_cell.angle_alpha   90.00
_cell.angle_beta   90.00
_cell.angle_gamma   90.00
#
_symmetry.space_group_name_H-M   'P 1'
#
loop_
_entity.id
_entity.type
_entity.pdbx_description
1 polymer ?
#
loop_
_entity_poly.entity_id
_entity_poly.type
_entity_poly.pdbx_seq_one_letter_code
_entity_poly.pdbx_strand_id
1 'polypeptide(L)'
;MPHKNRSAPQQSLRLLAFVFAAWYGSSVLAADDPERNFPHVWLNPGSYSFHFDRNKDLREDNTGLGAELTLAENHVLAAGSFINSNRRRSHYGAYYWRPLHWRPAGINVHAGIAVGAFDGYPNYRNGAWFPTALPMLAIEGGRVGANIFLVPTIKNRLDGAIAVQFKLRVW
;
A
#
# COMPACT_ATOMS: atom_id res chain seq x y z
N MET A 1 53.58 13.26 -25.36
CA MET A 1 52.78 12.74 -24.22
C MET A 1 51.37 12.43 -24.74
N PRO A 2 50.93 11.20 -24.82
CA PRO A 2 49.61 10.87 -25.36
C PRO A 2 48.56 10.81 -24.22
N HIS A 3 47.45 11.51 -24.43
CA HIS A 3 46.27 11.46 -23.61
C HIS A 3 45.59 10.09 -23.66
N LYS A 4 45.44 9.48 -22.49
CA LYS A 4 44.75 8.21 -22.28
C LYS A 4 43.25 8.46 -22.17
N ASN A 5 42.52 8.15 -23.25
CA ASN A 5 41.06 8.07 -23.23
C ASN A 5 40.63 6.87 -22.36
N ARG A 6 39.94 7.12 -21.25
CA ARG A 6 39.28 6.07 -20.45
C ARG A 6 37.84 5.97 -20.93
N SER A 7 37.54 4.93 -21.67
CA SER A 7 36.17 4.48 -21.94
C SER A 7 35.53 3.94 -20.67
N ALA A 8 34.38 4.50 -20.27
CA ALA A 8 33.54 3.99 -19.21
C ALA A 8 32.83 2.68 -19.64
N PRO A 9 32.65 1.71 -18.76
CA PRO A 9 32.01 0.45 -19.12
C PRO A 9 30.47 0.61 -19.22
N GLN A 10 29.96 0.31 -20.44
CA GLN A 10 28.53 0.04 -20.67
C GLN A 10 28.15 -1.30 -20.06
N GLN A 11 27.76 -1.33 -18.80
CA GLN A 11 27.21 -2.52 -18.13
C GLN A 11 26.04 -2.14 -17.22
N SER A 12 24.93 -1.70 -17.75
CA SER A 12 23.73 -1.50 -16.91
C SER A 12 22.40 -1.64 -17.66
N LEU A 13 22.36 -2.23 -18.86
CA LEU A 13 21.11 -2.29 -19.63
C LEU A 13 20.66 -3.71 -20.01
N ARG A 14 21.04 -4.74 -19.25
CA ARG A 14 20.66 -6.13 -19.55
C ARG A 14 19.84 -6.85 -18.47
N LEU A 15 19.40 -6.19 -17.42
CA LEU A 15 18.65 -6.83 -16.31
C LEU A 15 17.14 -6.55 -16.30
N LEU A 16 16.59 -5.81 -17.25
CA LEU A 16 15.16 -5.46 -17.28
C LEU A 16 14.31 -6.25 -18.29
N ALA A 17 14.91 -7.19 -19.02
CA ALA A 17 14.21 -7.90 -20.11
C ALA A 17 13.70 -9.31 -19.73
N PHE A 18 13.95 -9.82 -18.52
CA PHE A 18 13.62 -11.22 -18.17
C PHE A 18 12.38 -11.41 -17.28
N VAL A 19 11.63 -10.38 -16.94
CA VAL A 19 10.45 -10.50 -16.05
C VAL A 19 9.12 -10.58 -16.80
N PHE A 20 9.08 -10.37 -18.11
CA PHE A 20 7.83 -10.27 -18.89
C PHE A 20 7.37 -11.54 -19.63
N ALA A 21 8.09 -12.66 -19.57
CA ALA A 21 7.82 -13.83 -20.42
C ALA A 21 7.14 -15.04 -19.76
N ALA A 22 6.68 -14.94 -18.49
CA ALA A 22 6.09 -16.10 -17.76
C ALA A 22 4.59 -15.98 -17.47
N TRP A 23 3.81 -15.25 -18.29
CA TRP A 23 2.44 -14.87 -17.94
C TRP A 23 1.33 -15.31 -18.91
N TYR A 24 1.56 -16.31 -19.74
CA TYR A 24 0.49 -16.91 -20.52
C TYR A 24 0.39 -18.42 -20.24
N GLY A 25 -0.65 -18.81 -19.53
CA GLY A 25 -1.10 -20.18 -19.51
C GLY A 25 -1.40 -20.76 -18.13
N SER A 26 -2.64 -20.62 -17.67
CA SER A 26 -3.37 -21.69 -17.00
C SER A 26 -4.80 -21.20 -16.73
N SER A 27 -5.72 -21.49 -17.63
CA SER A 27 -7.15 -21.52 -17.33
C SER A 27 -7.38 -22.71 -16.40
N VAL A 28 -7.26 -22.48 -15.11
CA VAL A 28 -7.69 -23.47 -14.11
C VAL A 28 -9.20 -23.33 -14.02
N LEU A 29 -9.91 -24.43 -14.30
CA LEU A 29 -11.35 -24.60 -14.05
C LEU A 29 -11.68 -24.04 -12.67
N ALA A 30 -12.68 -23.16 -12.60
CA ALA A 30 -13.14 -22.53 -11.38
C ALA A 30 -13.73 -23.61 -10.46
N ALA A 31 -12.89 -24.12 -9.56
CA ALA A 31 -13.38 -24.69 -8.31
C ALA A 31 -13.95 -23.54 -7.49
N ASP A 32 -15.07 -23.76 -6.79
CA ASP A 32 -15.63 -22.80 -5.85
C ASP A 32 -14.53 -22.36 -4.87
N ASP A 33 -13.98 -21.18 -5.11
CA ASP A 33 -12.92 -20.63 -4.29
C ASP A 33 -13.59 -19.96 -3.08
N PRO A 34 -13.45 -20.50 -1.85
CA PRO A 34 -14.06 -19.92 -0.67
C PRO A 34 -13.58 -18.47 -0.40
N GLU A 35 -12.51 -18.03 -1.06
CA GLU A 35 -12.06 -16.65 -1.02
C GLU A 35 -12.90 -15.69 -1.88
N ARG A 36 -13.81 -16.19 -2.73
CA ARG A 36 -14.74 -15.38 -3.53
C ARG A 36 -16.08 -15.10 -2.85
N ASN A 37 -16.32 -15.65 -1.66
CA ASN A 37 -17.54 -15.39 -0.90
C ASN A 37 -17.45 -14.03 -0.19
N PHE A 38 -17.84 -12.95 -0.87
CA PHE A 38 -17.95 -11.63 -0.28
C PHE A 38 -19.26 -11.47 0.52
N PRO A 39 -19.29 -10.60 1.57
CA PRO A 39 -18.21 -9.69 2.00
C PRO A 39 -17.17 -10.36 2.91
N HIS A 40 -15.94 -9.79 2.93
CA HIS A 40 -14.93 -10.13 3.93
C HIS A 40 -14.70 -8.97 4.90
N VAL A 41 -14.48 -9.29 6.16
CA VAL A 41 -14.12 -8.30 7.18
C VAL A 41 -12.67 -8.53 7.62
N TRP A 42 -11.87 -7.47 7.55
CA TRP A 42 -10.50 -7.45 8.01
C TRP A 42 -10.34 -6.45 9.16
N LEU A 43 -9.51 -6.79 10.13
CA LEU A 43 -9.05 -5.89 11.17
C LEU A 43 -7.63 -5.42 10.87
N ASN A 44 -7.35 -4.14 11.12
CA ASN A 44 -6.05 -3.50 10.91
C ASN A 44 -5.48 -3.09 12.27
N PRO A 45 -4.53 -3.83 12.88
CA PRO A 45 -3.99 -3.52 14.20
C PRO A 45 -2.99 -2.35 14.20
N GLY A 46 -2.65 -1.82 13.03
CA GLY A 46 -1.72 -0.71 12.85
C GLY A 46 -0.92 -0.81 11.56
N SER A 47 0.02 0.11 11.39
CA SER A 47 0.88 0.19 10.22
C SER A 47 2.31 0.58 10.59
N TYR A 48 3.22 0.37 9.64
CA TYR A 48 4.58 0.85 9.69
C TYR A 48 4.81 1.80 8.50
N SER A 49 5.39 2.98 8.74
CA SER A 49 5.68 3.98 7.71
C SER A 49 7.17 4.14 7.52
N PHE A 50 7.66 3.80 6.35
CA PHE A 50 9.05 4.03 5.97
C PHE A 50 9.15 5.36 5.24
N HIS A 51 9.66 6.41 5.94
CA HIS A 51 9.77 7.76 5.40
C HIS A 51 10.96 7.92 4.48
N PHE A 52 10.81 8.69 3.41
CA PHE A 52 11.89 8.95 2.45
C PHE A 52 12.93 9.93 3.00
N ASP A 53 12.50 10.91 3.81
CA ASP A 53 13.41 11.82 4.53
C ASP A 53 13.77 11.22 5.89
N ARG A 54 14.95 10.65 6.00
CA ARG A 54 15.46 10.00 7.22
C ARG A 54 16.04 10.98 8.26
N ASN A 55 16.15 12.28 7.92
CA ASN A 55 16.71 13.28 8.83
C ASN A 55 15.64 13.86 9.79
N LYS A 56 14.38 13.52 9.60
CA LYS A 56 13.27 13.94 10.46
C LYS A 56 12.99 12.87 11.52
N ASP A 57 12.76 13.32 12.76
CA ASP A 57 12.33 12.45 13.86
C ASP A 57 10.83 12.11 13.73
N LEU A 58 10.49 11.37 12.69
CA LEU A 58 9.13 10.91 12.43
C LEU A 58 8.91 9.52 13.03
N ARG A 59 7.76 9.34 13.64
CA ARG A 59 7.34 8.03 14.14
C ARG A 59 7.04 7.11 12.95
N GLU A 60 7.54 5.87 13.00
CA GLU A 60 7.34 4.87 11.96
C GLU A 60 6.38 3.75 12.36
N ASP A 61 6.30 3.42 13.65
CA ASP A 61 5.37 2.44 14.21
C ASP A 61 4.00 3.08 14.49
N ASN A 62 3.12 3.08 13.52
CA ASN A 62 1.82 3.73 13.60
C ASN A 62 0.78 2.77 14.20
N THR A 63 0.81 2.63 15.52
CA THR A 63 -0.17 1.80 16.24
C THR A 63 -1.58 2.34 16.10
N GLY A 64 -2.56 1.46 15.94
CA GLY A 64 -3.95 1.87 15.74
C GLY A 64 -4.91 0.71 15.68
N LEU A 65 -6.14 1.00 15.32
CA LEU A 65 -7.17 0.01 15.03
C LEU A 65 -8.05 0.51 13.90
N GLY A 66 -8.26 -0.34 12.93
CA GLY A 66 -9.16 -0.10 11.81
C GLY A 66 -9.84 -1.38 11.37
N ALA A 67 -10.77 -1.21 10.45
CA ALA A 67 -11.46 -2.32 9.80
C ALA A 67 -11.60 -2.05 8.30
N GLU A 68 -11.65 -3.13 7.54
CA GLU A 68 -12.00 -3.12 6.13
C GLU A 68 -13.19 -4.05 5.90
N LEU A 69 -14.08 -3.62 5.02
CA LEU A 69 -15.17 -4.42 4.47
C LEU A 69 -14.94 -4.59 2.97
N THR A 70 -14.50 -5.76 2.56
CA THR A 70 -14.36 -6.11 1.15
C THR A 70 -15.73 -6.50 0.60
N LEU A 71 -16.32 -5.62 -0.21
CA LEU A 71 -17.66 -5.80 -0.79
C LEU A 71 -17.64 -6.68 -2.04
N ALA A 72 -16.53 -6.61 -2.77
CA ALA A 72 -16.22 -7.41 -3.95
C ALA A 72 -14.70 -7.44 -4.12
N GLU A 73 -14.19 -8.27 -5.01
CA GLU A 73 -12.75 -8.46 -5.25
C GLU A 73 -11.97 -7.14 -5.40
N ASN A 74 -12.59 -6.15 -6.04
CA ASN A 74 -11.97 -4.86 -6.36
C ASN A 74 -12.53 -3.66 -5.57
N HIS A 75 -13.45 -3.88 -4.63
CA HIS A 75 -14.15 -2.81 -3.90
C HIS A 75 -14.08 -3.02 -2.39
N VAL A 76 -13.42 -2.12 -1.67
CA VAL A 76 -13.25 -2.19 -0.22
C VAL A 76 -13.60 -0.85 0.42
N LEU A 77 -14.34 -0.90 1.52
CA LEU A 77 -14.51 0.23 2.44
C LEU A 77 -13.58 0.04 3.62
N ALA A 78 -12.95 1.12 4.09
CA ALA A 78 -12.05 1.09 5.23
C ALA A 78 -12.25 2.29 6.13
N ALA A 79 -12.13 2.06 7.45
CA ALA A 79 -12.16 3.13 8.44
C ALA A 79 -11.34 2.75 9.67
N GLY A 80 -10.81 3.75 10.37
CA GLY A 80 -10.05 3.49 11.59
C GLY A 80 -9.39 4.72 12.18
N SER A 81 -8.52 4.47 13.17
CA SER A 81 -7.67 5.49 13.79
C SER A 81 -6.30 4.90 14.12
N PHE A 82 -5.28 5.75 14.06
CA PHE A 82 -3.91 5.37 14.37
C PHE A 82 -3.12 6.58 14.91
N ILE A 83 -1.96 6.30 15.52
CA ILE A 83 -1.02 7.37 15.87
C ILE A 83 -0.12 7.61 14.64
N ASN A 84 -0.21 8.80 14.07
CA ASN A 84 0.51 9.18 12.85
C ASN A 84 1.98 9.48 13.12
N SER A 85 2.72 9.76 12.05
CA SER A 85 4.17 10.05 12.10
C SER A 85 4.52 11.29 12.91
N ASN A 86 3.58 12.21 13.13
CA ASN A 86 3.72 13.39 13.98
C ASN A 86 3.32 13.13 15.46
N ARG A 87 3.17 11.85 15.85
CA ARG A 87 2.74 11.41 17.20
C ARG A 87 1.36 11.92 17.60
N ARG A 88 0.50 12.23 16.64
CA ARG A 88 -0.88 12.65 16.83
C ARG A 88 -1.85 11.55 16.43
N ARG A 89 -3.02 11.52 17.06
CA ARG A 89 -4.10 10.62 16.62
C ARG A 89 -4.68 11.12 15.31
N SER A 90 -4.77 10.22 14.34
CA SER A 90 -5.45 10.40 13.07
C SER A 90 -6.62 9.44 12.97
N HIS A 91 -7.67 9.90 12.30
CA HIS A 91 -8.78 9.04 11.86
C HIS A 91 -8.79 9.02 10.34
N TYR A 92 -9.34 7.97 9.78
CA TYR A 92 -9.51 7.86 8.35
C TYR A 92 -10.82 7.16 7.99
N GLY A 93 -11.35 7.52 6.82
CA GLY A 93 -12.37 6.78 6.10
C GLY A 93 -11.97 6.77 4.63
N ALA A 94 -12.00 5.59 4.02
CA ALA A 94 -11.50 5.41 2.67
C ALA A 94 -12.28 4.34 1.91
N TYR A 95 -12.24 4.49 0.60
CA TYR A 95 -12.67 3.48 -0.35
C TYR A 95 -11.47 3.07 -1.20
N TYR A 96 -11.27 1.75 -1.34
CA TYR A 96 -10.22 1.20 -2.16
C TYR A 96 -10.84 0.63 -3.44
N TRP A 97 -10.38 1.13 -4.57
CA TRP A 97 -10.64 0.56 -5.88
C TRP A 97 -9.39 -0.16 -6.37
N ARG A 98 -9.48 -1.50 -6.49
CA ARG A 98 -8.35 -2.39 -6.76
C ARG A 98 -8.58 -3.18 -8.06
N PRO A 99 -8.62 -2.53 -9.24
CA PRO A 99 -9.03 -3.18 -10.51
C PRO A 99 -8.02 -4.20 -11.05
N LEU A 100 -6.78 -4.16 -10.57
CA LEU A 100 -5.75 -5.09 -11.03
C LEU A 100 -5.59 -6.20 -9.98
N HIS A 101 -5.69 -7.45 -10.44
CA HIS A 101 -5.58 -8.63 -9.59
C HIS A 101 -4.68 -9.69 -10.22
N TRP A 102 -3.82 -10.28 -9.39
CA TRP A 102 -2.95 -11.42 -9.72
C TRP A 102 -2.96 -12.41 -8.57
N ARG A 103 -2.70 -13.69 -8.89
CA ARG A 103 -2.66 -14.74 -7.87
C ARG A 103 -1.40 -15.61 -7.99
N PRO A 104 -0.18 -15.06 -7.79
CA PRO A 104 1.04 -15.85 -7.83
C PRO A 104 1.09 -16.80 -6.64
N ALA A 105 1.33 -18.10 -6.91
CA ALA A 105 1.46 -19.13 -5.89
C ALA A 105 0.32 -19.17 -4.84
N GLY A 106 -0.91 -18.80 -5.24
CA GLY A 106 -2.09 -18.80 -4.34
C GLY A 106 -2.23 -17.56 -3.45
N ILE A 107 -1.32 -16.58 -3.55
CA ILE A 107 -1.40 -15.31 -2.84
C ILE A 107 -2.14 -14.29 -3.71
N ASN A 108 -3.20 -13.68 -3.18
CA ASN A 108 -3.91 -12.61 -3.89
C ASN A 108 -3.12 -11.31 -3.80
N VAL A 109 -2.84 -10.71 -4.94
CA VAL A 109 -2.18 -9.41 -5.06
C VAL A 109 -3.09 -8.49 -5.84
N HIS A 110 -3.49 -7.38 -5.22
CA HIS A 110 -4.33 -6.37 -5.85
C HIS A 110 -3.60 -5.05 -5.93
N ALA A 111 -3.74 -4.33 -7.04
CA ALA A 111 -3.24 -2.97 -7.15
C ALA A 111 -4.35 -2.02 -7.57
N GLY A 112 -4.26 -0.78 -7.08
CA GLY A 112 -5.26 0.24 -7.33
C GLY A 112 -4.99 1.55 -6.61
N ILE A 113 -6.06 2.18 -6.18
CA ILE A 113 -6.04 3.47 -5.51
C ILE A 113 -6.94 3.46 -4.27
N ALA A 114 -6.46 4.04 -3.20
CA ALA A 114 -7.24 4.35 -2.00
C ALA A 114 -7.66 5.82 -2.05
N VAL A 115 -8.94 6.10 -2.04
CA VAL A 115 -9.52 7.45 -2.02
C VAL A 115 -10.27 7.63 -0.72
N GLY A 116 -10.03 8.73 -0.01
CA GLY A 116 -10.66 8.94 1.28
C GLY A 116 -10.33 10.27 1.91
N ALA A 117 -10.48 10.34 3.22
CA ALA A 117 -10.11 11.49 4.02
C ALA A 117 -9.38 11.06 5.29
N PHE A 118 -8.47 11.91 5.74
CA PHE A 118 -7.68 11.76 6.96
C PHE A 118 -7.72 13.06 7.77
N ASP A 119 -7.44 12.95 9.07
CA ASP A 119 -7.23 14.08 9.97
C ASP A 119 -5.93 13.95 10.78
N GLY A 120 -5.69 14.85 11.71
CA GLY A 120 -4.67 14.77 12.74
C GLY A 120 -3.25 15.16 12.30
N TYR A 121 -3.04 15.64 11.07
CA TYR A 121 -1.73 16.12 10.59
C TYR A 121 -1.57 17.62 10.85
N PRO A 122 -0.75 18.04 11.83
CA PRO A 122 -0.71 19.44 12.27
C PRO A 122 -0.24 20.40 11.18
N ASN A 123 0.68 19.97 10.34
CA ASN A 123 1.23 20.77 9.23
C ASN A 123 0.31 20.80 8.00
N TYR A 124 -0.78 20.06 8.02
CA TYR A 124 -1.75 20.03 6.93
C TYR A 124 -3.13 20.43 7.46
N ARG A 125 -3.65 21.60 7.02
CA ARG A 125 -4.95 22.15 7.44
C ARG A 125 -5.14 22.22 8.97
N ASN A 126 -4.07 22.42 9.73
CA ASN A 126 -4.08 22.46 11.21
C ASN A 126 -4.70 21.21 11.85
N GLY A 127 -4.51 20.05 11.23
CA GLY A 127 -5.05 18.79 11.72
C GLY A 127 -6.51 18.50 11.35
N ALA A 128 -7.17 19.39 10.62
CA ALA A 128 -8.52 19.14 10.13
C ALA A 128 -8.55 18.08 9.02
N TRP A 129 -9.74 17.52 8.77
CA TRP A 129 -9.96 16.55 7.70
C TRP A 129 -9.53 17.07 6.33
N PHE A 130 -8.85 16.24 5.56
CA PHE A 130 -8.44 16.51 4.20
C PHE A 130 -8.63 15.30 3.30
N PRO A 131 -9.02 15.51 2.03
CA PRO A 131 -9.14 14.44 1.06
C PRO A 131 -7.74 13.94 0.65
N THR A 132 -7.67 12.66 0.31
CA THR A 132 -6.44 12.03 -0.19
C THR A 132 -6.75 10.95 -1.21
N ALA A 133 -5.79 10.72 -2.09
CA ALA A 133 -5.79 9.61 -3.03
C ALA A 133 -4.37 9.04 -3.08
N LEU A 134 -4.23 7.75 -2.75
CA LEU A 134 -2.93 7.08 -2.64
C LEU A 134 -2.89 5.86 -3.55
N PRO A 135 -1.86 5.69 -4.39
CA PRO A 135 -1.59 4.39 -4.99
C PRO A 135 -1.43 3.32 -3.92
N MET A 136 -1.99 2.16 -4.17
CA MET A 136 -1.95 1.06 -3.22
C MET A 136 -1.70 -0.28 -3.87
N LEU A 137 -1.11 -1.17 -3.08
CA LEU A 137 -1.01 -2.60 -3.33
C LEU A 137 -1.57 -3.33 -2.10
N ALA A 138 -2.41 -4.35 -2.31
CA ALA A 138 -2.83 -5.26 -1.25
C ALA A 138 -2.29 -6.65 -1.53
N ILE A 139 -1.75 -7.31 -0.51
CA ILE A 139 -1.24 -8.68 -0.55
C ILE A 139 -2.02 -9.48 0.48
N GLU A 140 -2.71 -10.53 0.05
CA GLU A 140 -3.63 -11.29 0.90
C GLU A 140 -3.38 -12.79 0.72
N GLY A 141 -3.09 -13.49 1.83
CA GLY A 141 -2.88 -14.94 1.85
C GLY A 141 -3.64 -15.58 3.00
N GLY A 142 -4.68 -16.33 2.70
CA GLY A 142 -5.55 -16.92 3.70
C GLY A 142 -6.18 -15.84 4.59
N ARG A 143 -5.86 -15.85 5.90
CA ARG A 143 -6.41 -14.90 6.86
C ARG A 143 -5.50 -13.73 7.19
N VAL A 144 -4.33 -13.64 6.59
CA VAL A 144 -3.37 -12.53 6.84
C VAL A 144 -3.14 -11.75 5.57
N GLY A 145 -2.84 -10.47 5.72
CA GLY A 145 -2.52 -9.62 4.59
C GLY A 145 -1.86 -8.32 5.00
N ALA A 146 -1.52 -7.54 3.99
CA ALA A 146 -1.00 -6.19 4.14
C ALA A 146 -1.48 -5.29 3.01
N ASN A 147 -1.77 -4.04 3.34
CA ASN A 147 -1.91 -2.97 2.36
C ASN A 147 -0.64 -2.12 2.37
N ILE A 148 -0.15 -1.81 1.20
CA ILE A 148 1.02 -0.97 1.00
C ILE A 148 0.53 0.29 0.28
N PHE A 149 0.77 1.45 0.88
CA PHE A 149 0.39 2.75 0.33
C PHE A 149 1.64 3.55 0.01
N LEU A 150 1.63 4.20 -1.15
CA LEU A 150 2.65 5.18 -1.49
C LEU A 150 2.13 6.58 -1.11
N VAL A 151 2.71 7.15 -0.06
CA VAL A 151 2.39 8.51 0.42
C VAL A 151 3.32 9.50 -0.28
N PRO A 152 2.79 10.48 -1.04
CA PRO A 152 3.63 11.46 -1.71
C PRO A 152 4.20 12.47 -0.72
N THR A 153 5.37 13.03 -1.04
CA THR A 153 5.90 14.20 -0.34
C THR A 153 5.19 15.46 -0.81
N ILE A 154 4.54 16.19 0.11
CA ILE A 154 4.01 17.53 -0.14
C ILE A 154 4.80 18.51 0.70
N LYS A 155 5.64 19.33 0.05
CA LYS A 155 6.58 20.25 0.71
C LYS A 155 5.90 21.04 1.83
N ASN A 156 6.50 21.02 3.02
CA ASN A 156 6.04 21.69 4.25
C ASN A 156 4.65 21.23 4.77
N ARG A 157 4.10 20.12 4.27
CA ARG A 157 2.76 19.64 4.65
C ARG A 157 2.73 18.15 5.01
N LEU A 158 3.27 17.30 4.12
CA LEU A 158 3.22 15.86 4.28
C LEU A 158 4.55 15.24 3.88
N ASP A 159 5.09 14.41 4.76
CA ASP A 159 6.32 13.67 4.50
C ASP A 159 6.01 12.37 3.76
N GLY A 160 6.70 12.19 2.63
CA GLY A 160 6.54 11.02 1.79
C GLY A 160 7.03 9.75 2.48
N ALA A 161 6.30 8.66 2.26
CA ALA A 161 6.59 7.38 2.86
C ALA A 161 6.02 6.21 2.04
N ILE A 162 6.55 5.02 2.29
CA ILE A 162 5.84 3.77 2.03
C ILE A 162 5.21 3.35 3.37
N ALA A 163 3.88 3.26 3.40
CA ALA A 163 3.15 2.80 4.59
C ALA A 163 2.65 1.37 4.36
N VAL A 164 2.96 0.47 5.31
CA VAL A 164 2.52 -0.92 5.29
C VAL A 164 1.54 -1.12 6.45
N GLN A 165 0.29 -1.36 6.11
CA GLN A 165 -0.79 -1.64 7.08
C GLN A 165 -1.06 -3.13 7.09
N PHE A 166 -0.84 -3.77 8.23
CA PHE A 166 -1.14 -5.18 8.42
C PHE A 166 -2.64 -5.40 8.59
N LYS A 167 -3.13 -6.58 8.21
CA LYS A 167 -4.53 -6.94 8.38
C LYS A 167 -4.75 -8.42 8.63
N LEU A 168 -5.81 -8.72 9.41
CA LEU A 168 -6.27 -10.05 9.74
C LEU A 168 -7.72 -10.21 9.32
N ARG A 169 -8.03 -11.21 8.49
CA ARG A 169 -9.40 -11.54 8.11
C ARG A 169 -10.11 -12.26 9.25
N VAL A 170 -11.21 -11.69 9.69
CA VAL A 170 -12.04 -12.21 10.79
C VAL A 170 -13.37 -12.77 10.30
N TRP A 171 -13.75 -12.40 9.07
CA TRP A 171 -14.96 -12.89 8.39
C TRP A 171 -14.74 -13.01 6.89
#